data_a3c8dd58261fef23611a1c81739e7bc0
#
_entry.id   a3c8dd58261fef23611a1c81739e7bc0
#
_cell.length_a   1.000
_cell.length_b   1.000
_cell.length_c   1.000
_cell.angle_alpha   90.00
_cell.angle_beta   90.00
_cell.angle_gamma   90.00
#
_symmetry.space_group_name_H-M   'P 1'
#
loop_
_entity.id
_entity.type
_entity.pdbx_description
1 polymer ?
#
loop_
_entity_poly.entity_id
_entity_poly.type
_entity_poly.pdbx_seq_one_letter_code
_entity_poly.pdbx_strand_id
1 'polypeptide(L)'
;MVHDASGLRVWFTDPPGLVTQITDTTEISTAMAEFIAGPVSEALARLPRTPGQRLIFLHEWTHFRSYEPAAREILTEWAMSLRDEIGLMLFVISKEANSMVRMGIKVGTMTLKLAGIDSELVDTIHPALAARGIRPRS
;
A
#
# COMPACT_ATOMS: atom_id res chain seq x y z
N MET A 1 5.75 -3.58 -14.35
CA MET A 1 5.03 -2.44 -14.91
C MET A 1 4.99 -1.32 -13.87
N VAL A 2 5.23 -0.10 -14.29
CA VAL A 2 5.26 1.09 -13.43
C VAL A 2 4.25 2.11 -13.93
N HIS A 3 3.45 2.64 -13.03
CA HIS A 3 2.49 3.70 -13.35
C HIS A 3 2.79 4.92 -12.48
N ASP A 4 2.84 6.08 -13.09
CA ASP A 4 3.00 7.35 -12.39
C ASP A 4 1.75 8.21 -12.59
N ALA A 5 1.22 8.74 -11.50
CA ALA A 5 0.10 9.67 -11.53
C ALA A 5 0.24 10.64 -10.37
N SER A 6 0.41 11.92 -10.64
CA SER A 6 0.39 12.98 -9.62
C SER A 6 1.27 12.72 -8.39
N GLY A 7 2.51 12.25 -8.60
CA GLY A 7 3.44 11.96 -7.51
C GLY A 7 3.27 10.57 -6.89
N LEU A 8 2.46 9.73 -7.49
CA LEU A 8 2.27 8.35 -7.07
C LEU A 8 2.93 7.42 -8.09
N ARG A 9 3.78 6.53 -7.60
CA ARG A 9 4.36 5.47 -8.43
C ARG A 9 3.80 4.13 -7.97
N VAL A 10 3.36 3.30 -8.92
CA VAL A 10 2.80 1.99 -8.64
C VAL A 10 3.54 0.94 -9.45
N TRP A 11 3.87 -0.17 -8.82
CA TRP A 11 4.42 -1.32 -9.53
C TRP A 11 3.99 -2.62 -8.85
N PHE A 12 4.09 -3.72 -9.57
CA PHE A 12 3.66 -5.03 -9.09
C PHE A 12 4.86 -5.89 -8.73
N THR A 13 4.61 -6.91 -7.91
CA THR A 13 5.67 -7.76 -7.38
C THR A 13 5.49 -9.22 -7.77
N ASP A 14 6.54 -9.99 -7.54
CA ASP A 14 6.56 -11.45 -7.62
C ASP A 14 7.20 -11.98 -6.33
N PRO A 15 6.49 -12.70 -5.46
CA PRO A 15 5.08 -13.15 -5.57
C PRO A 15 4.07 -12.03 -5.78
N PRO A 16 2.86 -12.31 -6.28
CA PRO A 16 1.90 -11.28 -6.66
C PRO A 16 1.59 -10.29 -5.56
N GLY A 17 1.76 -9.03 -5.85
CA GLY A 17 1.52 -7.97 -4.90
C GLY A 17 1.61 -6.59 -5.54
N LEU A 18 1.42 -5.58 -4.72
CA LEU A 18 1.35 -4.20 -5.12
C LEU A 18 2.27 -3.34 -4.25
N VAL A 19 3.06 -2.49 -4.90
CA VAL A 19 3.82 -1.45 -4.22
C VAL A 19 3.31 -0.10 -4.68
N THR A 20 3.00 0.76 -3.72
CA THR A 20 2.68 2.16 -3.98
C THR A 20 3.74 3.04 -3.32
N GLN A 21 4.26 4.01 -4.06
CA GLN A 21 5.25 4.95 -3.56
C GLN A 21 4.78 6.37 -3.81
N ILE A 22 4.82 7.20 -2.78
CA ILE A 22 4.58 8.62 -2.92
C ILE A 22 5.93 9.30 -3.10
N THR A 23 6.18 9.84 -4.30
CA THR A 23 7.50 10.29 -4.71
C THR A 23 7.82 11.72 -4.31
N ASP A 24 6.90 12.66 -4.59
CA ASP A 24 7.18 14.08 -4.40
C ASP A 24 5.99 14.89 -3.86
N THR A 25 4.87 14.25 -3.58
CA THR A 25 3.72 14.91 -2.96
C THR A 25 3.65 14.62 -1.48
N THR A 26 3.10 15.55 -0.72
CA THR A 26 2.91 15.38 0.71
C THR A 26 1.46 15.09 1.08
N GLU A 27 0.55 15.15 0.12
CA GLU A 27 -0.87 14.89 0.37
C GLU A 27 -1.40 13.80 -0.53
N ILE A 28 -2.13 12.85 0.06
CA ILE A 28 -2.86 11.83 -0.69
C ILE A 28 -4.21 12.43 -1.07
N SER A 29 -4.39 12.68 -2.35
CA SER A 29 -5.61 13.25 -2.89
C SER A 29 -6.67 12.18 -3.16
N THR A 30 -7.92 12.64 -3.29
CA THR A 30 -9.02 11.78 -3.72
C THR A 30 -8.72 11.14 -5.09
N ALA A 31 -8.12 11.89 -6.01
CA ALA A 31 -7.75 11.36 -7.32
C ALA A 31 -6.74 10.22 -7.23
N MET A 32 -5.75 10.32 -6.35
CA MET A 32 -4.79 9.23 -6.11
C MET A 32 -5.48 8.00 -5.55
N ALA A 33 -6.38 8.19 -4.59
CA ALA A 33 -7.12 7.09 -4.00
C ALA A 33 -8.01 6.38 -5.02
N GLU A 34 -8.70 7.14 -5.87
CA GLU A 34 -9.53 6.59 -6.94
C GLU A 34 -8.70 5.84 -7.97
N PHE A 35 -7.50 6.33 -8.28
CA PHE A 35 -6.58 5.65 -9.18
C PHE A 35 -6.17 4.28 -8.62
N ILE A 36 -5.82 4.21 -7.34
CA ILE A 36 -5.45 2.96 -6.68
C ILE A 36 -6.63 2.00 -6.61
N ALA A 37 -7.79 2.49 -6.18
CA ALA A 37 -8.97 1.64 -6.00
C ALA A 37 -9.63 1.22 -7.31
N GLY A 38 -9.38 1.93 -8.39
CA GLY A 38 -9.92 1.64 -9.72
C GLY A 38 -8.90 0.95 -10.63
N PRO A 39 -8.20 1.72 -11.49
CA PRO A 39 -7.30 1.16 -12.50
C PRO A 39 -6.22 0.23 -11.93
N VAL A 40 -5.61 0.62 -10.82
CA VAL A 40 -4.55 -0.19 -10.19
C VAL A 40 -5.13 -1.50 -9.66
N SER A 41 -6.27 -1.44 -9.00
CA SER A 41 -6.95 -2.61 -8.47
C SER A 41 -7.34 -3.59 -9.58
N GLU A 42 -7.82 -3.07 -10.72
CA GLU A 42 -8.16 -3.89 -11.87
C GLU A 42 -6.93 -4.61 -12.45
N ALA A 43 -5.81 -3.89 -12.56
CA ALA A 43 -4.56 -4.48 -13.04
C ALA A 43 -4.04 -5.53 -12.06
N LEU A 44 -4.16 -5.29 -10.76
CA LEU A 44 -3.78 -6.23 -9.72
C LEU A 44 -4.58 -7.54 -9.83
N ALA A 45 -5.87 -7.44 -10.10
CA ALA A 45 -6.75 -8.59 -10.24
C ALA A 45 -6.40 -9.48 -11.43
N ARG A 46 -5.68 -8.93 -12.43
CA ARG A 46 -5.25 -9.68 -13.61
C ARG A 46 -3.92 -10.41 -13.42
N LEU A 47 -3.21 -10.19 -12.31
CA LEU A 47 -1.95 -10.86 -12.07
C LEU A 47 -2.18 -12.36 -11.87
N PRO A 48 -1.32 -13.23 -12.47
CA PRO A 48 -1.43 -14.66 -12.27
C PRO A 48 -1.18 -15.02 -10.80
N ARG A 49 -2.08 -15.80 -10.24
CA ARG A 49 -1.95 -16.33 -8.87
C ARG A 49 -2.30 -17.80 -8.86
N THR A 50 -1.64 -18.54 -7.97
CA THR A 50 -2.05 -19.92 -7.70
C THR A 50 -3.29 -19.88 -6.78
N PRO A 51 -4.16 -20.91 -6.80
CA PRO A 51 -5.30 -20.97 -5.90
C PRO A 51 -4.87 -20.84 -4.44
N GLY A 52 -5.53 -19.94 -3.71
CA GLY A 52 -5.25 -19.69 -2.29
C GLY A 52 -4.05 -18.79 -2.03
N GLN A 53 -3.33 -18.35 -3.05
CA GLN A 53 -2.21 -17.43 -2.88
C GLN A 53 -2.73 -16.04 -2.55
N ARG A 54 -2.21 -15.47 -1.45
CA ARG A 54 -2.60 -14.15 -1.01
C ARG A 54 -1.67 -13.08 -1.54
N LEU A 55 -2.19 -11.85 -1.64
CA LEU A 55 -1.46 -10.70 -2.14
C LEU A 55 -0.61 -10.06 -1.04
N ILE A 56 0.48 -9.43 -1.46
CA ILE A 56 1.35 -8.66 -0.59
C ILE A 56 1.21 -7.19 -1.00
N PHE A 57 0.91 -6.31 -0.06
CA PHE A 57 0.83 -4.88 -0.30
C PHE A 57 1.95 -4.18 0.45
N LEU A 58 2.65 -3.28 -0.23
CA LEU A 58 3.63 -2.41 0.40
C LEU A 58 3.37 -0.97 0.01
N HIS A 59 3.20 -0.13 1.00
CA HIS A 59 2.97 1.30 0.82
C HIS A 59 4.15 2.08 1.38
N GLU A 60 4.93 2.72 0.48
CA GLU A 60 6.02 3.59 0.88
C GLU A 60 5.55 5.03 0.82
N TRP A 61 5.21 5.56 1.98
CA TRP A 61 4.65 6.89 2.13
C TRP A 61 5.55 7.78 2.99
N THR A 62 6.86 7.74 2.73
CA THR A 62 7.84 8.50 3.51
C THR A 62 7.64 10.01 3.45
N HIS A 63 7.09 10.52 2.35
CA HIS A 63 6.82 11.96 2.18
C HIS A 63 5.39 12.34 2.54
N PHE A 64 4.61 11.40 2.98
CA PHE A 64 3.20 11.59 3.32
C PHE A 64 3.07 12.45 4.57
N ARG A 65 2.26 13.50 4.52
CA ARG A 65 1.97 14.39 5.64
C ARG A 65 0.50 14.56 5.92
N SER A 66 -0.34 14.40 4.92
CA SER A 66 -1.77 14.57 5.05
C SER A 66 -2.51 13.80 3.97
N TYR A 67 -3.81 13.68 4.14
CA TYR A 67 -4.69 13.08 3.14
C TYR A 67 -6.01 13.84 3.13
N GLU A 68 -6.66 13.88 1.97
CA GLU A 68 -8.03 14.37 1.90
C GLU A 68 -8.95 13.34 2.59
N PRO A 69 -9.96 13.79 3.37
CA PRO A 69 -10.85 12.86 4.06
C PRO A 69 -11.48 11.81 3.15
N ALA A 70 -11.91 12.21 1.96
CA ALA A 70 -12.49 11.28 0.99
C ALA A 70 -11.47 10.23 0.52
N ALA A 71 -10.19 10.60 0.39
CA ALA A 71 -9.13 9.67 0.02
C ALA A 71 -8.99 8.55 1.07
N ARG A 72 -9.02 8.91 2.34
CA ARG A 72 -8.93 7.95 3.43
C ARG A 72 -10.08 6.94 3.37
N GLU A 73 -11.30 7.42 3.15
CA GLU A 73 -12.46 6.54 3.04
C GLU A 73 -12.33 5.57 1.86
N ILE A 74 -11.95 6.09 0.69
CA ILE A 74 -11.78 5.28 -0.52
C ILE A 74 -10.75 4.17 -0.28
N LEU A 75 -9.59 4.51 0.26
CA LEU A 75 -8.52 3.54 0.49
C LEU A 75 -8.89 2.53 1.57
N THR A 76 -9.60 2.94 2.61
CA THR A 76 -10.06 2.04 3.66
C THR A 76 -11.07 1.04 3.10
N GLU A 77 -12.06 1.52 2.37
CA GLU A 77 -13.07 0.65 1.75
C GLU A 77 -12.44 -0.31 0.75
N TRP A 78 -11.49 0.18 -0.05
CA TRP A 78 -10.76 -0.65 -1.00
C TRP A 78 -9.99 -1.76 -0.29
N ALA A 79 -9.22 -1.43 0.74
CA ALA A 79 -8.46 -2.43 1.50
C ALA A 79 -9.39 -3.45 2.17
N MET A 80 -10.50 -3.00 2.72
CA MET A 80 -11.47 -3.89 3.35
C MET A 80 -12.15 -4.81 2.34
N SER A 81 -12.39 -4.33 1.12
CA SER A 81 -12.96 -5.16 0.06
C SER A 81 -12.03 -6.31 -0.36
N LEU A 82 -10.74 -6.15 -0.16
CA LEU A 82 -9.71 -7.13 -0.52
C LEU A 82 -9.17 -7.91 0.68
N ARG A 83 -9.76 -7.74 1.86
CA ARG A 83 -9.22 -8.31 3.12
C ARG A 83 -8.95 -9.81 3.05
N ASP A 84 -9.79 -10.57 2.35
CA ASP A 84 -9.63 -12.02 2.24
C ASP A 84 -8.53 -12.41 1.25
N GLU A 85 -8.08 -11.47 0.42
CA GLU A 85 -7.05 -11.69 -0.58
C GLU A 85 -5.68 -11.17 -0.14
N ILE A 86 -5.62 -10.31 0.88
CA ILE A 86 -4.36 -9.73 1.36
C ILE A 86 -3.77 -10.63 2.44
N GLY A 87 -2.55 -11.12 2.21
CA GLY A 87 -1.82 -11.90 3.20
C GLY A 87 -0.92 -11.06 4.09
N LEU A 88 -0.38 -9.97 3.54
CA LEU A 88 0.55 -9.11 4.27
C LEU A 88 0.46 -7.68 3.74
N MET A 89 0.46 -6.71 4.65
CA MET A 89 0.52 -5.30 4.29
C MET A 89 1.68 -4.65 5.04
N LEU A 90 2.59 -4.04 4.28
CA LEU A 90 3.76 -3.37 4.84
C LEU A 90 3.63 -1.86 4.61
N PHE A 91 3.94 -1.09 5.63
CA PHE A 91 4.01 0.36 5.53
C PHE A 91 5.43 0.84 5.81
N VAL A 92 5.95 1.68 4.91
CA VAL A 92 7.25 2.34 5.08
C VAL A 92 6.99 3.80 5.39
N ILE A 93 7.43 4.25 6.56
CA ILE A 93 7.27 5.64 6.99
C ILE A 93 8.61 6.17 7.45
N SER A 94 8.91 7.42 7.11
CA SER A 94 10.09 8.09 7.62
C SER A 94 10.03 8.22 9.14
N LYS A 95 11.18 8.07 9.79
CA LYS A 95 11.32 8.35 11.23
C LYS A 95 11.05 9.82 11.54
N GLU A 96 11.19 10.68 10.53
CA GLU A 96 10.95 12.13 10.63
C GLU A 96 9.48 12.48 10.35
N ALA A 97 8.64 11.50 10.06
CA ALA A 97 7.23 11.75 9.81
C ALA A 97 6.57 12.38 11.04
N ASN A 98 5.64 13.29 10.77
CA ASN A 98 4.81 13.94 11.79
C ASN A 98 4.20 12.90 12.72
N SER A 99 4.19 13.18 14.03
CA SER A 99 3.67 12.27 15.04
C SER A 99 2.19 11.90 14.83
N MET A 100 1.39 12.84 14.31
CA MET A 100 -0.02 12.56 13.98
C MET A 100 -0.15 11.54 12.87
N VAL A 101 0.69 11.66 11.82
CA VAL A 101 0.71 10.72 10.70
C VAL A 101 1.14 9.34 11.20
N ARG A 102 2.20 9.29 12.01
CA ARG A 102 2.69 8.02 12.55
C ARG A 102 1.63 7.34 13.42
N MET A 103 0.94 8.09 14.26
CA MET A 103 -0.12 7.57 15.09
C MET A 103 -1.29 7.08 14.24
N GLY A 104 -1.69 7.84 13.22
CA GLY A 104 -2.77 7.45 12.31
C GLY A 104 -2.47 6.12 11.61
N ILE A 105 -1.22 5.92 11.17
CA ILE A 105 -0.83 4.66 10.52
C ILE A 105 -0.77 3.52 11.53
N LYS A 106 -0.31 3.77 12.75
CA LYS A 106 -0.33 2.74 13.80
C LYS A 106 -1.77 2.29 14.10
N VAL A 107 -2.68 3.24 14.23
CA VAL A 107 -4.10 2.94 14.45
C VAL A 107 -4.67 2.16 13.26
N GLY A 108 -4.38 2.60 12.03
CA GLY A 108 -4.80 1.89 10.82
C GLY A 108 -4.26 0.47 10.76
N THR A 109 -2.99 0.28 11.12
CA THR A 109 -2.36 -1.05 11.18
C THR A 109 -3.04 -1.96 12.19
N MET A 110 -3.38 -1.42 13.36
CA MET A 110 -4.12 -2.19 14.37
C MET A 110 -5.51 -2.57 13.87
N THR A 111 -6.20 -1.65 13.21
CA THR A 111 -7.52 -1.90 12.64
C THR A 111 -7.45 -3.03 11.60
N LEU A 112 -6.43 -3.03 10.74
CA LEU A 112 -6.23 -4.08 9.75
C LEU A 112 -5.97 -5.43 10.40
N LYS A 113 -5.15 -5.46 11.47
CA LYS A 113 -4.91 -6.70 12.21
C LYS A 113 -6.18 -7.27 12.82
N LEU A 114 -7.02 -6.40 13.39
CA LEU A 114 -8.31 -6.82 13.94
C LEU A 114 -9.24 -7.35 12.85
N ALA A 115 -9.09 -6.88 11.61
CA ALA A 115 -9.84 -7.38 10.46
C ALA A 115 -9.23 -8.65 9.86
N GLY A 116 -8.15 -9.18 10.44
CA GLY A 116 -7.49 -10.40 9.94
C GLY A 116 -6.41 -10.17 8.91
N ILE A 117 -6.01 -8.93 8.67
CA ILE A 117 -4.93 -8.58 7.73
C ILE A 117 -3.64 -8.41 8.53
N ASP A 118 -2.64 -9.25 8.25
CA ASP A 118 -1.32 -9.11 8.86
C ASP A 118 -0.65 -7.85 8.31
N SER A 119 -0.19 -6.98 9.20
CA SER A 119 0.40 -5.69 8.79
C SER A 119 1.56 -5.31 9.70
N GLU A 120 2.59 -4.68 9.10
CA GLU A 120 3.80 -4.28 9.79
C GLU A 120 4.28 -2.92 9.32
N LEU A 121 4.94 -2.18 10.23
CA LEU A 121 5.70 -0.99 9.89
C LEU A 121 7.14 -1.40 9.64
N VAL A 122 7.72 -0.93 8.52
CA VAL A 122 9.12 -1.20 8.17
C VAL A 122 9.85 0.10 7.90
N ASP A 123 11.17 0.11 8.08
CA ASP A 123 11.97 1.32 7.96
C ASP A 123 12.29 1.68 6.51
N THR A 124 12.56 0.70 5.67
CA THR A 124 12.94 0.90 4.27
C THR A 124 12.34 -0.18 3.39
N ILE A 125 12.12 0.18 2.10
CA ILE A 125 11.44 -0.69 1.15
C ILE A 125 12.31 -1.88 0.70
N HIS A 126 13.54 -1.62 0.26
CA HIS A 126 14.37 -2.66 -0.34
C HIS A 126 14.73 -3.80 0.62
N PRO A 127 15.23 -3.53 1.84
CA PRO A 127 15.48 -4.59 2.80
C PRO A 127 14.23 -5.36 3.20
N ALA A 128 13.09 -4.67 3.31
CA ALA A 128 11.83 -5.31 3.67
C ALA A 128 11.37 -6.30 2.60
N LEU A 129 11.49 -5.94 1.33
CA LEU A 129 11.16 -6.82 0.22
C LEU A 129 12.14 -7.99 0.10
N ALA A 130 13.44 -7.69 0.18
CA ALA A 130 14.50 -8.70 0.06
C ALA A 130 14.39 -9.76 1.16
N ALA A 131 14.13 -9.34 2.40
CA ALA A 131 13.98 -10.24 3.53
C ALA A 131 12.83 -11.23 3.36
N ARG A 132 11.85 -10.92 2.51
CA ARG A 132 10.68 -11.73 2.26
C ARG A 132 10.69 -12.41 0.89
N GLY A 133 11.78 -12.30 0.14
CA GLY A 133 11.90 -12.89 -1.18
C GLY A 133 10.98 -12.26 -2.23
N ILE A 134 10.64 -11.00 -2.06
CA ILE A 134 9.75 -10.26 -2.97
C ILE A 134 10.58 -9.47 -3.97
N ARG A 135 10.23 -9.59 -5.23
CA ARG A 135 10.93 -8.91 -6.33
C ARG A 135 9.97 -8.08 -7.17
N PRO A 136 10.44 -7.01 -7.83
CA PRO A 136 9.64 -6.33 -8.83
C PRO A 136 9.27 -7.28 -9.97
N ARG A 137 8.04 -7.18 -10.44
CA ARG A 137 7.59 -7.94 -11.61
C ARG A 137 7.92 -7.15 -12.87
N SER A 138 8.64 -7.76 -13.78
CA SER A 138 8.97 -7.15 -15.07
C SER A 138 7.83 -7.21 -16.07
#